data_b48c8ec8cc01c3de793862052d5f3d0b
#
_entry.id   b48c8ec8cc01c3de793862052d5f3d0b
#
_cell.length_a   1.000
_cell.length_b   1.000
_cell.length_c   1.000
_cell.angle_alpha   90.00
_cell.angle_beta   90.00
_cell.angle_gamma   90.00
#
_symmetry.space_group_name_H-M   'P 1'
#
loop_
_entity.id
_entity.type
_entity.pdbx_description
1 polymer ?
#
loop_
_entity_poly.entity_id
_entity_poly.type
_entity_poly.pdbx_seq_one_letter_code
_entity_poly.pdbx_strand_id
1 'polypeptide(L)'
;LDEVKEFFFRFFFFFYAVLAVTGNISWEETVRLTEKWFAPIPRRNVPVRQLPQEVVQTAERRQTVERNVPLDALFMAYHMCSREDADYYAFDILSDILSNGRSSRLTRRLVQEQKLFSSLDAYISGTRDAGLLHISGKPSAGVSLEQAEAAVRKELEELKSGFVGEQELEKVKNKFESTQIFGNINYLNVATNLAWFELTGQAEDIDREVDNYRSVTAEQLHRVAQQTFRDENGIVLYYQKENL
;
A
#
# COMPACT_ATOMS: atom_id res chain seq x y z
N LEU A 1 14.10 1.25 -31.36
CA LEU A 1 12.68 1.63 -31.55
C LEU A 1 11.80 0.39 -31.83
N ASP A 2 12.27 -0.58 -32.59
CA ASP A 2 11.50 -1.77 -32.96
C ASP A 2 11.31 -2.72 -31.77
N GLU A 3 12.30 -2.90 -30.91
CA GLU A 3 12.18 -3.63 -29.64
C GLU A 3 11.13 -2.99 -28.71
N VAL A 4 11.11 -1.64 -28.64
CA VAL A 4 10.10 -0.89 -27.86
C VAL A 4 8.71 -1.10 -28.46
N LYS A 5 8.58 -1.07 -29.79
CA LYS A 5 7.31 -1.35 -30.47
C LYS A 5 6.87 -2.80 -30.24
N GLU A 6 7.81 -3.76 -30.38
CA GLU A 6 7.53 -5.17 -30.13
C GLU A 6 7.08 -5.42 -28.69
N PHE A 7 7.79 -4.81 -27.70
CA PHE A 7 7.40 -4.86 -26.30
C PHE A 7 6.01 -4.24 -26.08
N PHE A 8 5.77 -3.06 -26.67
CA PHE A 8 4.46 -2.40 -26.58
C PHE A 8 3.37 -3.27 -27.23
N PHE A 9 3.61 -3.80 -28.42
CA PHE A 9 2.68 -4.70 -29.10
C PHE A 9 2.47 -6.04 -28.38
N ARG A 10 3.44 -6.49 -27.60
CA ARG A 10 3.38 -7.74 -26.86
C ARG A 10 2.68 -7.61 -25.52
N PHE A 11 2.86 -6.49 -24.82
CA PHE A 11 2.44 -6.30 -23.43
C PHE A 11 1.39 -5.21 -23.22
N PHE A 12 1.25 -4.24 -24.11
CA PHE A 12 0.30 -3.13 -23.98
C PHE A 12 -0.88 -3.20 -24.94
N PHE A 13 -1.03 -4.26 -25.72
CA PHE A 13 -2.22 -4.41 -26.53
C PHE A 13 -3.45 -4.73 -25.67
N PHE A 14 -4.60 -4.18 -26.04
CA PHE A 14 -5.87 -4.03 -25.34
C PHE A 14 -6.54 -5.30 -24.77
N PHE A 15 -5.84 -6.41 -24.62
CA PHE A 15 -6.38 -7.67 -24.05
C PHE A 15 -6.29 -7.77 -22.55
N TYR A 16 -5.56 -6.83 -21.92
CA TYR A 16 -5.43 -6.67 -20.47
C TYR A 16 -6.10 -5.39 -19.98
N ALA A 17 -6.87 -4.71 -20.86
CA ALA A 17 -7.51 -3.47 -20.51
C ALA A 17 -8.96 -3.72 -20.10
N VAL A 18 -9.33 -3.18 -18.96
CA VAL A 18 -10.72 -3.03 -18.53
C VAL A 18 -11.16 -1.62 -18.91
N LEU A 19 -12.28 -1.50 -19.63
CA LEU A 19 -12.89 -0.24 -19.93
C LEU A 19 -14.01 0.05 -18.93
N ALA A 20 -13.81 1.04 -18.08
CA ALA A 20 -14.85 1.55 -17.21
C ALA A 20 -15.34 2.92 -17.70
N VAL A 21 -16.63 3.10 -17.76
CA VAL A 21 -17.25 4.34 -18.21
C VAL A 21 -18.21 4.83 -17.12
N THR A 22 -18.00 6.06 -16.66
CA THR A 22 -18.85 6.70 -15.66
C THR A 22 -19.21 8.12 -16.11
N GLY A 23 -20.42 8.57 -15.80
CA GLY A 23 -20.87 9.92 -16.11
C GLY A 23 -22.28 9.95 -16.70
N ASN A 24 -22.67 11.10 -17.25
CA ASN A 24 -23.99 11.30 -17.86
C ASN A 24 -24.00 10.80 -19.32
N ILE A 25 -23.99 9.49 -19.50
CA ILE A 25 -24.06 8.82 -20.81
C ILE A 25 -25.03 7.65 -20.74
N SER A 26 -25.82 7.41 -21.79
CA SER A 26 -26.71 6.26 -21.82
C SER A 26 -25.95 4.95 -22.11
N TRP A 27 -26.56 3.83 -21.74
CA TRP A 27 -26.04 2.50 -22.05
C TRP A 27 -25.88 2.28 -23.56
N GLU A 28 -26.89 2.64 -24.34
CA GLU A 28 -26.92 2.48 -25.79
C GLU A 28 -25.79 3.27 -26.46
N GLU A 29 -25.55 4.50 -25.99
CA GLU A 29 -24.47 5.35 -26.53
C GLU A 29 -23.11 4.81 -26.12
N THR A 30 -22.97 4.29 -24.87
CA THR A 30 -21.73 3.63 -24.41
C THR A 30 -21.41 2.41 -25.27
N VAL A 31 -22.39 1.54 -25.51
CA VAL A 31 -22.21 0.35 -26.37
C VAL A 31 -21.82 0.77 -27.78
N ARG A 32 -22.55 1.71 -28.39
CA ARG A 32 -22.29 2.22 -29.75
C ARG A 32 -20.87 2.78 -29.90
N LEU A 33 -20.40 3.56 -28.91
CA LEU A 33 -19.05 4.12 -28.92
C LEU A 33 -17.99 3.06 -28.71
N THR A 34 -18.23 2.13 -27.80
CA THR A 34 -17.33 1.01 -27.51
C THR A 34 -17.18 0.12 -28.76
N GLU A 35 -18.27 -0.26 -29.39
CA GLU A 35 -18.23 -1.04 -30.64
C GLU A 35 -17.49 -0.29 -31.75
N LYS A 36 -17.76 1.00 -31.92
CA LYS A 36 -17.11 1.82 -32.94
C LYS A 36 -15.59 1.85 -32.79
N TRP A 37 -15.08 2.01 -31.57
CA TRP A 37 -13.66 2.29 -31.34
C TRP A 37 -12.85 1.09 -30.92
N PHE A 38 -13.45 0.09 -30.28
CA PHE A 38 -12.74 -1.05 -29.72
C PHE A 38 -13.03 -2.38 -30.45
N ALA A 39 -14.22 -2.57 -31.07
CA ALA A 39 -14.53 -3.81 -31.80
C ALA A 39 -13.57 -4.12 -32.95
N PRO A 40 -13.01 -3.14 -33.69
CA PRO A 40 -12.04 -3.43 -34.74
C PRO A 40 -10.70 -4.02 -34.24
N ILE A 41 -10.44 -3.99 -32.91
CA ILE A 41 -9.20 -4.47 -32.32
C ILE A 41 -9.23 -6.02 -32.27
N PRO A 42 -8.34 -6.74 -32.97
CA PRO A 42 -8.37 -8.19 -33.03
C PRO A 42 -7.95 -8.82 -31.71
N ARG A 43 -8.68 -9.83 -31.23
CA ARG A 43 -8.31 -10.62 -30.05
C ARG A 43 -7.02 -11.40 -30.31
N ARG A 44 -6.10 -11.40 -29.36
CA ARG A 44 -4.85 -12.18 -29.42
C ARG A 44 -4.70 -13.04 -28.17
N ASN A 45 -3.84 -14.06 -28.24
CA ASN A 45 -3.52 -14.88 -27.08
C ASN A 45 -2.63 -14.10 -26.10
N VAL A 46 -3.03 -14.14 -24.86
CA VAL A 46 -2.32 -13.51 -23.74
C VAL A 46 -1.30 -14.50 -23.18
N PRO A 47 0.01 -14.21 -23.19
CA PRO A 47 0.96 -15.09 -22.55
C PRO A 47 0.75 -15.09 -21.03
N VAL A 48 0.59 -16.29 -20.47
CA VAL A 48 0.53 -16.45 -19.00
C VAL A 48 1.90 -16.12 -18.44
N ARG A 49 1.96 -15.09 -17.60
CA ARG A 49 3.20 -14.70 -16.92
C ARG A 49 3.46 -15.64 -15.76
N GLN A 50 4.51 -16.44 -15.85
CA GLN A 50 4.99 -17.24 -14.72
C GLN A 50 6.08 -16.44 -14.01
N LEU A 51 5.75 -15.94 -12.83
CA LEU A 51 6.72 -15.28 -11.95
C LEU A 51 7.27 -16.30 -10.96
N PRO A 52 8.59 -16.31 -10.70
CA PRO A 52 9.15 -17.13 -9.64
C PRO A 52 8.58 -16.66 -8.28
N GLN A 53 8.27 -17.61 -7.42
CA GLN A 53 7.89 -17.27 -6.04
C GLN A 53 9.12 -16.78 -5.27
N GLU A 54 8.93 -15.75 -4.46
CA GLU A 54 9.98 -15.27 -3.57
C GLU A 54 10.28 -16.30 -2.48
N VAL A 55 11.57 -16.48 -2.20
CA VAL A 55 12.00 -17.37 -1.11
C VAL A 55 11.68 -16.73 0.23
N VAL A 56 11.07 -17.49 1.14
CA VAL A 56 10.74 -17.03 2.49
C VAL A 56 12.00 -16.52 3.19
N GLN A 57 11.95 -15.29 3.68
CA GLN A 57 13.02 -14.68 4.45
C GLN A 57 13.10 -15.32 5.83
N THR A 58 14.31 -15.70 6.26
CA THR A 58 14.55 -16.39 7.54
C THR A 58 15.41 -15.59 8.52
N ALA A 59 15.90 -14.42 8.12
CA ALA A 59 16.68 -13.51 8.94
C ALA A 59 16.48 -12.07 8.50
N GLU A 60 16.67 -11.12 9.41
CA GLU A 60 16.62 -9.69 9.07
C GLU A 60 17.66 -9.36 7.99
N ARG A 61 17.26 -8.59 7.00
CA ARG A 61 18.19 -8.05 5.99
C ARG A 61 18.50 -6.60 6.33
N ARG A 62 19.79 -6.28 6.43
CA ARG A 62 20.25 -4.93 6.76
C ARG A 62 21.27 -4.45 5.73
N GLN A 63 21.16 -3.17 5.38
CA GLN A 63 22.11 -2.52 4.48
C GLN A 63 22.31 -1.07 4.89
N THR A 64 23.53 -0.58 4.77
CA THR A 64 23.87 0.84 4.83
C THR A 64 24.36 1.27 3.46
N VAL A 65 23.83 2.40 2.97
CA VAL A 65 24.19 2.98 1.69
C VAL A 65 24.54 4.44 1.91
N GLU A 66 25.76 4.81 1.55
CA GLU A 66 26.23 6.20 1.60
C GLU A 66 26.06 6.86 0.23
N ARG A 67 25.52 8.06 0.19
CA ARG A 67 25.32 8.84 -1.03
C ARG A 67 25.44 10.34 -0.75
N ASN A 68 25.71 11.09 -1.80
CA ASN A 68 25.67 12.55 -1.74
C ASN A 68 24.21 13.05 -1.66
N VAL A 69 23.65 13.00 -0.48
CA VAL A 69 22.28 13.43 -0.15
C VAL A 69 22.31 14.46 0.96
N PRO A 70 21.30 15.35 1.05
CA PRO A 70 21.28 16.41 2.06
C PRO A 70 21.07 15.91 3.48
N LEU A 71 20.34 14.81 3.67
CA LEU A 71 19.93 14.28 4.98
C LEU A 71 19.92 12.75 4.95
N ASP A 72 20.16 12.17 6.13
CA ASP A 72 19.98 10.74 6.36
C ASP A 72 18.49 10.35 6.28
N ALA A 73 18.25 9.12 5.90
CA ALA A 73 16.92 8.53 5.89
C ALA A 73 16.93 7.08 6.39
N LEU A 74 15.92 6.72 7.15
CA LEU A 74 15.64 5.36 7.61
C LEU A 74 14.53 4.78 6.72
N PHE A 75 14.78 3.58 6.20
CA PHE A 75 13.77 2.78 5.53
C PHE A 75 13.67 1.43 6.22
N MET A 76 12.46 1.04 6.57
CA MET A 76 12.16 -0.30 7.07
C MET A 76 11.03 -0.88 6.21
N ALA A 77 11.07 -2.17 5.96
CA ALA A 77 10.01 -2.86 5.25
C ALA A 77 9.78 -4.24 5.85
N TYR A 78 8.53 -4.69 5.78
CA TYR A 78 8.11 -6.02 6.23
C TYR A 78 7.27 -6.67 5.15
N HIS A 79 7.48 -7.95 4.89
CA HIS A 79 6.63 -8.68 3.96
C HIS A 79 5.19 -8.72 4.47
N MET A 80 4.26 -8.56 3.56
CA MET A 80 2.82 -8.64 3.81
C MET A 80 2.13 -9.53 2.76
N CYS A 81 0.88 -9.82 3.01
CA CYS A 81 0.02 -10.57 2.10
C CYS A 81 -0.28 -9.80 0.78
N SER A 82 -0.90 -10.49 -0.15
CA SER A 82 -1.42 -9.89 -1.38
C SER A 82 -2.70 -9.09 -1.14
N ARG A 83 -3.11 -8.30 -2.13
CA ARG A 83 -4.40 -7.59 -2.11
C ARG A 83 -5.62 -8.52 -2.02
N GLU A 84 -5.50 -9.73 -2.54
CA GLU A 84 -6.59 -10.72 -2.57
C GLU A 84 -6.73 -11.49 -1.24
N ASP A 85 -5.82 -11.30 -0.28
CA ASP A 85 -5.82 -11.99 1.00
C ASP A 85 -6.77 -11.33 2.01
N ALA A 86 -7.40 -12.13 2.86
CA ALA A 86 -8.33 -11.66 3.89
C ALA A 86 -7.69 -10.72 4.93
N ASP A 87 -6.37 -10.82 5.12
CA ASP A 87 -5.64 -9.96 6.06
C ASP A 87 -5.22 -8.61 5.46
N TYR A 88 -5.41 -8.40 4.16
CA TYR A 88 -5.04 -7.15 3.50
C TYR A 88 -5.60 -5.90 4.21
N TYR A 89 -6.89 -5.92 4.54
CA TYR A 89 -7.57 -4.79 5.20
C TYR A 89 -7.00 -4.51 6.59
N ALA A 90 -6.54 -5.55 7.28
CA ALA A 90 -5.87 -5.40 8.57
C ALA A 90 -4.48 -4.75 8.41
N PHE A 91 -3.72 -5.09 7.37
CA PHE A 91 -2.45 -4.42 7.06
C PHE A 91 -2.64 -2.95 6.74
N ASP A 92 -3.66 -2.61 5.96
CA ASP A 92 -3.94 -1.22 5.60
C ASP A 92 -4.34 -0.39 6.84
N ILE A 93 -5.25 -0.91 7.66
CA ILE A 93 -5.62 -0.28 8.94
C ILE A 93 -4.40 -0.14 9.86
N LEU A 94 -3.49 -1.13 9.93
CA LEU A 94 -2.27 -1.02 10.72
C LEU A 94 -1.37 0.12 10.23
N SER A 95 -1.21 0.26 8.91
CA SER A 95 -0.42 1.35 8.34
C SER A 95 -1.03 2.71 8.66
N ASP A 96 -2.36 2.81 8.64
CA ASP A 96 -3.10 4.02 8.99
C ASP A 96 -3.00 4.37 10.48
N ILE A 97 -3.05 3.40 11.37
CA ILE A 97 -2.81 3.57 12.81
C ILE A 97 -1.40 4.09 13.05
N LEU A 98 -0.42 3.59 12.30
CA LEU A 98 0.97 4.01 12.42
C LEU A 98 1.18 5.44 11.93
N SER A 99 0.73 5.84 10.74
CA SER A 99 1.13 7.14 10.21
C SER A 99 0.07 7.98 9.49
N ASN A 100 -1.16 7.52 9.33
CA ASN A 100 -2.15 8.27 8.55
C ASN A 100 -2.86 9.37 9.36
N GLY A 101 -2.23 10.53 9.41
CA GLY A 101 -2.77 11.75 10.04
C GLY A 101 -2.08 12.13 11.35
N ARG A 102 -2.40 13.35 11.82
CA ARG A 102 -1.70 13.98 12.94
C ARG A 102 -1.79 13.23 14.28
N SER A 103 -2.81 12.42 14.47
CA SER A 103 -3.05 11.65 15.69
C SER A 103 -2.64 10.19 15.57
N SER A 104 -2.02 9.77 14.47
CA SER A 104 -1.45 8.43 14.32
C SER A 104 -0.22 8.25 15.21
N ARG A 105 0.12 7.01 15.56
CA ARG A 105 1.11 6.73 16.62
C ARG A 105 2.48 7.29 16.31
N LEU A 106 3.05 6.97 15.13
CA LEU A 106 4.38 7.44 14.73
C LEU A 106 4.41 8.96 14.59
N THR A 107 3.39 9.55 13.92
CA THR A 107 3.35 11.00 13.72
C THR A 107 3.24 11.75 15.05
N ARG A 108 2.31 11.33 15.92
CA ARG A 108 2.12 11.98 17.22
C ARG A 108 3.34 11.82 18.10
N ARG A 109 3.79 10.59 18.33
CA ARG A 109 4.82 10.30 19.35
C ARG A 109 6.23 10.64 18.88
N LEU A 110 6.61 10.24 17.63
CA LEU A 110 7.99 10.36 17.18
C LEU A 110 8.26 11.67 16.42
N VAL A 111 7.25 12.25 15.76
CA VAL A 111 7.42 13.52 15.04
C VAL A 111 7.04 14.71 15.92
N GLN A 112 5.85 14.69 16.58
CA GLN A 112 5.35 15.88 17.30
C GLN A 112 5.86 15.97 18.74
N GLU A 113 5.77 14.87 19.51
CA GLU A 113 6.10 14.85 20.94
C GLU A 113 7.61 14.72 21.16
N GLN A 114 8.24 13.66 20.64
CA GLN A 114 9.67 13.37 20.85
C GLN A 114 10.59 14.09 19.87
N LYS A 115 10.06 14.56 18.73
CA LYS A 115 10.80 15.27 17.68
C LYS A 115 12.02 14.51 17.14
N LEU A 116 11.95 13.19 17.14
CA LEU A 116 13.00 12.31 16.62
C LEU A 116 13.06 12.30 15.10
N PHE A 117 11.94 12.62 14.45
CA PHE A 117 11.84 12.69 13.00
C PHE A 117 11.28 14.03 12.53
N SER A 118 11.77 14.50 11.40
CA SER A 118 11.18 15.62 10.67
C SER A 118 9.99 15.17 9.82
N SER A 119 10.04 13.95 9.30
CA SER A 119 8.92 13.24 8.64
C SER A 119 9.05 11.75 8.89
N LEU A 120 7.93 11.06 9.09
CA LEU A 120 7.87 9.61 9.28
C LEU A 120 6.53 9.10 8.76
N ASP A 121 6.57 8.18 7.81
CA ASP A 121 5.41 7.62 7.15
C ASP A 121 5.43 6.10 7.22
N ALA A 122 4.24 5.49 7.29
CA ALA A 122 4.02 4.07 7.12
C ALA A 122 2.89 3.85 6.10
N TYR A 123 3.11 2.95 5.15
CA TYR A 123 2.14 2.64 4.10
C TYR A 123 2.36 1.22 3.56
N ILE A 124 1.37 0.69 2.87
CA ILE A 124 1.45 -0.64 2.25
C ILE A 124 1.54 -0.55 0.73
N SER A 125 2.20 -1.51 0.11
CA SER A 125 2.09 -1.74 -1.33
C SER A 125 0.97 -2.75 -1.60
N GLY A 126 -0.21 -2.22 -1.93
CA GLY A 126 -1.39 -3.03 -2.23
C GLY A 126 -1.36 -3.62 -3.64
N THR A 127 -0.41 -4.51 -3.91
CA THR A 127 -0.27 -5.19 -5.21
C THR A 127 -1.05 -6.50 -5.25
N ARG A 128 -1.29 -7.02 -6.45
CA ARG A 128 -1.93 -8.32 -6.64
C ARG A 128 -1.10 -9.45 -6.05
N ASP A 129 0.23 -9.37 -6.19
CA ASP A 129 1.16 -10.29 -5.53
C ASP A 129 1.41 -9.84 -4.08
N ALA A 130 2.07 -10.69 -3.27
CA ALA A 130 2.51 -10.32 -1.93
C ALA A 130 3.31 -9.01 -1.95
N GLY A 131 2.99 -8.12 -1.03
CA GLY A 131 3.54 -6.78 -0.97
C GLY A 131 4.45 -6.54 0.23
N LEU A 132 4.67 -5.26 0.51
CA LEU A 132 5.46 -4.80 1.65
C LEU A 132 4.68 -3.74 2.44
N LEU A 133 4.79 -3.81 3.76
CA LEU A 133 4.51 -2.69 4.64
C LEU A 133 5.80 -1.90 4.79
N HIS A 134 5.77 -0.65 4.40
CA HIS A 134 6.90 0.27 4.42
C HIS A 134 6.81 1.24 5.59
N ILE A 135 7.95 1.53 6.20
CA ILE A 135 8.12 2.64 7.14
C ILE A 135 9.32 3.43 6.65
N SER A 136 9.14 4.72 6.39
CA SER A 136 10.21 5.58 5.90
C SER A 136 10.20 6.90 6.64
N GLY A 137 11.38 7.37 7.04
CA GLY A 137 11.48 8.61 7.79
C GLY A 137 12.83 9.29 7.68
N LYS A 138 12.80 10.59 7.91
CA LYS A 138 14.00 11.44 7.99
C LYS A 138 14.22 11.83 9.45
N PRO A 139 15.29 11.33 10.10
CA PRO A 139 15.63 11.74 11.47
C PRO A 139 15.82 13.25 11.58
N SER A 140 15.51 13.80 12.74
CA SER A 140 15.80 15.20 13.06
C SER A 140 17.29 15.42 13.24
N ALA A 141 17.73 16.66 13.10
CA ALA A 141 19.15 17.01 13.28
C ALA A 141 19.65 16.54 14.68
N GLY A 142 20.78 15.83 14.68
CA GLY A 142 21.40 15.29 15.90
C GLY A 142 20.83 13.95 16.39
N VAL A 143 19.85 13.36 15.69
CA VAL A 143 19.33 12.02 15.97
C VAL A 143 20.02 11.02 15.03
N SER A 144 20.66 9.98 15.59
CA SER A 144 21.28 8.93 14.79
C SER A 144 20.23 7.99 14.18
N LEU A 145 20.60 7.28 13.11
CA LEU A 145 19.72 6.28 12.47
C LEU A 145 19.38 5.13 13.43
N GLU A 146 20.31 4.73 14.29
CA GLU A 146 20.08 3.71 15.32
C GLU A 146 19.06 4.16 16.38
N GLN A 147 19.15 5.41 16.82
CA GLN A 147 18.16 5.98 17.75
C GLN A 147 16.78 6.08 17.10
N ALA A 148 16.74 6.49 15.83
CA ALA A 148 15.52 6.59 15.04
C ALA A 148 14.88 5.21 14.86
N GLU A 149 15.65 4.20 14.46
CA GLU A 149 15.17 2.81 14.33
C GLU A 149 14.65 2.25 15.65
N ALA A 150 15.42 2.42 16.74
CA ALA A 150 15.01 1.92 18.05
C ALA A 150 13.67 2.52 18.50
N ALA A 151 13.43 3.81 18.21
CA ALA A 151 12.17 4.48 18.52
C ALA A 151 11.00 3.88 17.69
N VAL A 152 11.20 3.65 16.39
CA VAL A 152 10.18 3.00 15.54
C VAL A 152 9.90 1.58 16.04
N ARG A 153 10.93 0.76 16.29
CA ARG A 153 10.76 -0.60 16.79
C ARG A 153 9.98 -0.66 18.11
N LYS A 154 10.18 0.31 19.00
CA LYS A 154 9.41 0.40 20.24
C LYS A 154 7.92 0.56 19.96
N GLU A 155 7.53 1.41 19.02
CA GLU A 155 6.12 1.59 18.65
C GLU A 155 5.52 0.32 18.00
N LEU A 156 6.31 -0.38 17.19
CA LEU A 156 5.90 -1.65 16.59
C LEU A 156 5.74 -2.75 17.67
N GLU A 157 6.62 -2.78 18.67
CA GLU A 157 6.53 -3.74 19.77
C GLU A 157 5.29 -3.49 20.65
N GLU A 158 4.87 -2.24 20.83
CA GLU A 158 3.61 -1.92 21.51
C GLU A 158 2.38 -2.46 20.75
N LEU A 159 2.42 -2.47 19.40
CA LEU A 159 1.37 -3.09 18.58
C LEU A 159 1.36 -4.62 18.68
N LYS A 160 2.53 -5.24 18.85
CA LYS A 160 2.67 -6.69 19.02
C LYS A 160 2.25 -7.17 20.42
N SER A 161 2.44 -6.34 21.44
CA SER A 161 2.21 -6.69 22.85
C SER A 161 0.81 -6.33 23.37
N GLY A 162 0.10 -5.44 22.68
CA GLY A 162 -1.20 -4.93 23.13
C GLY A 162 -2.20 -4.81 22.00
N PHE A 163 -3.48 -4.78 22.37
CA PHE A 163 -4.57 -4.52 21.42
C PHE A 163 -4.66 -3.04 21.09
N VAL A 164 -5.06 -2.75 19.85
CA VAL A 164 -5.47 -1.42 19.43
C VAL A 164 -6.76 -1.05 20.16
N GLY A 165 -6.81 0.16 20.75
CA GLY A 165 -8.00 0.63 21.44
C GLY A 165 -9.19 0.82 20.48
N GLU A 166 -10.40 0.55 20.97
CA GLU A 166 -11.63 0.64 20.17
C GLU A 166 -11.80 2.02 19.50
N GLN A 167 -11.57 3.11 20.23
CA GLN A 167 -11.67 4.46 19.69
C GLN A 167 -10.65 4.74 18.58
N GLU A 168 -9.44 4.19 18.69
CA GLU A 168 -8.39 4.35 17.68
C GLU A 168 -8.76 3.57 16.41
N LEU A 169 -9.25 2.35 16.55
CA LEU A 169 -9.71 1.52 15.43
C LEU A 169 -10.91 2.16 14.73
N GLU A 170 -11.93 2.56 15.47
CA GLU A 170 -13.11 3.23 14.90
C GLU A 170 -12.78 4.55 14.19
N LYS A 171 -11.84 5.31 14.72
CA LYS A 171 -11.36 6.53 14.05
C LYS A 171 -10.79 6.22 12.66
N VAL A 172 -9.97 5.17 12.52
CA VAL A 172 -9.36 4.81 11.23
C VAL A 172 -10.42 4.29 10.27
N LYS A 173 -11.33 3.42 10.72
CA LYS A 173 -12.46 2.93 9.92
C LYS A 173 -13.34 4.07 9.40
N ASN A 174 -13.71 5.01 10.28
CA ASN A 174 -14.52 6.17 9.90
C ASN A 174 -13.80 7.07 8.90
N LYS A 175 -12.49 7.22 9.02
CA LYS A 175 -11.68 7.98 8.08
C LYS A 175 -11.66 7.33 6.70
N PHE A 176 -11.46 6.01 6.64
CA PHE A 176 -11.50 5.25 5.39
C PHE A 176 -12.85 5.42 4.71
N GLU A 177 -13.96 5.13 5.40
CA GLU A 177 -15.31 5.27 4.86
C GLU A 177 -15.59 6.69 4.34
N SER A 178 -15.21 7.72 5.11
CA SER A 178 -15.35 9.11 4.66
C SER A 178 -14.56 9.38 3.39
N THR A 179 -13.33 8.87 3.30
CA THR A 179 -12.47 9.03 2.12
C THR A 179 -13.09 8.37 0.89
N GLN A 180 -13.67 7.18 1.04
CA GLN A 180 -14.36 6.49 -0.04
C GLN A 180 -15.61 7.23 -0.50
N ILE A 181 -16.46 7.68 0.44
CA ILE A 181 -17.68 8.43 0.12
C ILE A 181 -17.34 9.70 -0.64
N PHE A 182 -16.39 10.50 -0.15
CA PHE A 182 -15.96 11.73 -0.83
C PHE A 182 -15.19 11.46 -2.13
N GLY A 183 -14.43 10.38 -2.20
CA GLY A 183 -13.74 9.95 -3.42
C GLY A 183 -14.70 9.63 -4.56
N ASN A 184 -15.85 9.04 -4.25
CA ASN A 184 -16.88 8.65 -5.23
C ASN A 184 -17.67 9.84 -5.82
N ILE A 185 -17.48 11.06 -5.33
CA ILE A 185 -17.99 12.27 -5.98
C ILE A 185 -17.29 12.51 -7.33
N ASN A 186 -16.05 12.04 -7.46
CA ASN A 186 -15.28 12.17 -8.70
C ASN A 186 -15.50 10.95 -9.62
N TYR A 187 -16.11 11.19 -10.78
CA TYR A 187 -16.39 10.13 -11.76
C TYR A 187 -15.13 9.37 -12.22
N LEU A 188 -13.99 10.05 -12.34
CA LEU A 188 -12.74 9.38 -12.69
C LEU A 188 -12.30 8.39 -11.61
N ASN A 189 -12.45 8.73 -10.33
CA ASN A 189 -12.15 7.82 -9.23
C ASN A 189 -13.07 6.59 -9.28
N VAL A 190 -14.36 6.80 -9.49
CA VAL A 190 -15.33 5.69 -9.63
C VAL A 190 -14.95 4.80 -10.79
N ALA A 191 -14.64 5.36 -11.98
CA ALA A 191 -14.22 4.57 -13.13
C ALA A 191 -12.94 3.79 -12.86
N THR A 192 -11.95 4.41 -12.21
CA THR A 192 -10.67 3.77 -11.87
C THR A 192 -10.88 2.63 -10.88
N ASN A 193 -11.69 2.83 -9.86
CA ASN A 193 -11.98 1.80 -8.87
C ASN A 193 -12.75 0.63 -9.49
N LEU A 194 -13.79 0.89 -10.29
CA LEU A 194 -14.53 -0.16 -11.01
C LEU A 194 -13.58 -0.98 -11.92
N ALA A 195 -12.71 -0.32 -12.68
CA ALA A 195 -11.75 -1.00 -13.53
C ALA A 195 -10.73 -1.83 -12.72
N TRP A 196 -10.33 -1.33 -11.54
CA TRP A 196 -9.42 -2.04 -10.64
C TRP A 196 -10.08 -3.30 -10.07
N PHE A 197 -11.31 -3.19 -9.55
CA PHE A 197 -12.04 -4.35 -9.00
C PHE A 197 -12.32 -5.39 -10.07
N GLU A 198 -12.71 -4.99 -11.28
CA GLU A 198 -12.89 -5.92 -12.41
C GLU A 198 -11.59 -6.63 -12.79
N LEU A 199 -10.44 -5.94 -12.74
CA LEU A 199 -9.13 -6.52 -13.05
C LEU A 199 -8.66 -7.53 -12.00
N THR A 200 -9.02 -7.32 -10.73
CA THR A 200 -8.55 -8.13 -9.60
C THR A 200 -9.59 -9.15 -9.10
N GLY A 201 -10.84 -9.03 -9.50
CA GLY A 201 -11.94 -9.88 -9.06
C GLY A 201 -13.21 -9.61 -9.86
N GLN A 202 -14.16 -8.93 -9.25
CA GLN A 202 -15.43 -8.52 -9.85
C GLN A 202 -15.71 -7.05 -9.52
N ALA A 203 -16.23 -6.29 -10.48
CA ALA A 203 -16.52 -4.86 -10.29
C ALA A 203 -17.46 -4.61 -9.09
N GLU A 204 -18.39 -5.54 -8.83
CA GLU A 204 -19.35 -5.48 -7.72
C GLU A 204 -18.69 -5.55 -6.33
N ASP A 205 -17.45 -6.01 -6.23
CA ASP A 205 -16.71 -6.05 -4.95
C ASP A 205 -16.42 -4.64 -4.40
N ILE A 206 -16.52 -3.61 -5.23
CA ILE A 206 -16.42 -2.20 -4.80
C ILE A 206 -17.44 -1.86 -3.71
N ASP A 207 -18.65 -2.42 -3.78
CA ASP A 207 -19.72 -2.16 -2.82
C ASP A 207 -19.46 -2.81 -1.45
N ARG A 208 -18.59 -3.84 -1.41
CA ARG A 208 -18.23 -4.56 -0.20
C ARG A 208 -16.98 -4.01 0.49
N GLU A 209 -16.25 -3.12 -0.16
CA GLU A 209 -14.96 -2.67 0.35
C GLU A 209 -15.08 -2.00 1.72
N VAL A 210 -16.07 -1.13 1.91
CA VAL A 210 -16.32 -0.48 3.21
C VAL A 210 -16.65 -1.52 4.29
N ASP A 211 -17.46 -2.51 3.97
CA ASP A 211 -17.84 -3.58 4.91
C ASP A 211 -16.61 -4.42 5.31
N ASN A 212 -15.71 -4.70 4.37
CA ASN A 212 -14.47 -5.41 4.64
C ASN A 212 -13.59 -4.64 5.64
N TYR A 213 -13.42 -3.32 5.47
CA TYR A 213 -12.71 -2.50 6.46
C TYR A 213 -13.45 -2.44 7.79
N ARG A 214 -14.78 -2.35 7.79
CA ARG A 214 -15.60 -2.36 9.01
C ARG A 214 -15.50 -3.67 9.77
N SER A 215 -15.31 -4.79 9.08
CA SER A 215 -15.22 -6.13 9.69
C SER A 215 -13.90 -6.40 10.42
N VAL A 216 -12.84 -5.61 10.18
CA VAL A 216 -11.54 -5.81 10.83
C VAL A 216 -11.67 -5.63 12.35
N THR A 217 -11.14 -6.59 13.12
CA THR A 217 -11.19 -6.58 14.59
C THR A 217 -9.83 -6.25 15.21
N ALA A 218 -9.84 -5.86 16.48
CA ALA A 218 -8.60 -5.61 17.24
C ALA A 218 -7.75 -6.89 17.38
N GLU A 219 -8.39 -8.06 17.48
CA GLU A 219 -7.72 -9.37 17.54
C GLU A 219 -7.02 -9.67 16.22
N GLN A 220 -7.66 -9.38 15.09
CA GLN A 220 -7.05 -9.57 13.76
C GLN A 220 -5.84 -8.65 13.59
N LEU A 221 -5.95 -7.38 13.98
CA LEU A 221 -4.83 -6.42 13.94
C LEU A 221 -3.67 -6.89 14.80
N HIS A 222 -3.96 -7.35 16.03
CA HIS A 222 -2.94 -7.85 16.96
C HIS A 222 -2.21 -9.08 16.38
N ARG A 223 -2.95 -10.06 15.85
CA ARG A 223 -2.38 -11.24 15.19
C ARG A 223 -1.51 -10.84 14.00
N VAL A 224 -1.99 -9.97 13.13
CA VAL A 224 -1.24 -9.49 11.95
C VAL A 224 0.02 -8.74 12.40
N ALA A 225 -0.05 -7.87 13.41
CA ALA A 225 1.12 -7.19 13.95
C ALA A 225 2.18 -8.17 14.48
N GLN A 226 1.77 -9.19 15.23
CA GLN A 226 2.67 -10.22 15.75
C GLN A 226 3.36 -11.03 14.65
N GLN A 227 2.65 -11.34 13.57
CA GLN A 227 3.18 -12.09 12.44
C GLN A 227 4.12 -11.24 11.56
N THR A 228 3.82 -9.94 11.42
CA THR A 228 4.52 -9.04 10.50
C THR A 228 5.79 -8.46 11.09
N PHE A 229 5.71 -7.89 12.31
CA PHE A 229 6.82 -7.16 12.92
C PHE A 229 7.80 -8.06 13.67
N ARG A 230 8.18 -9.18 13.04
CA ARG A 230 9.25 -10.07 13.50
C ARG A 230 10.55 -9.67 12.82
N ASP A 231 11.67 -9.85 13.51
CA ASP A 231 12.98 -9.47 12.96
C ASP A 231 13.28 -10.23 11.67
N GLU A 232 13.00 -11.52 11.60
CA GLU A 232 13.23 -12.32 10.40
C GLU A 232 12.38 -11.93 9.20
N ASN A 233 11.30 -11.17 9.40
CA ASN A 233 10.46 -10.62 8.33
C ASN A 233 10.87 -9.20 7.92
N GLY A 234 11.83 -8.62 8.64
CA GLY A 234 12.24 -7.21 8.52
C GLY A 234 13.37 -6.99 7.52
N ILE A 235 13.31 -5.85 6.87
CA ILE A 235 14.38 -5.29 6.02
C ILE A 235 14.65 -3.89 6.55
N VAL A 236 15.91 -3.54 6.81
CA VAL A 236 16.32 -2.22 7.28
C VAL A 236 17.39 -1.64 6.36
N LEU A 237 17.17 -0.45 5.88
CA LEU A 237 18.12 0.29 5.06
C LEU A 237 18.42 1.64 5.73
N TYR A 238 19.69 1.84 6.06
CA TYR A 238 20.24 3.14 6.43
C TYR A 238 20.76 3.84 5.17
N TYR A 239 20.13 4.95 4.83
CA TYR A 239 20.54 5.77 3.72
C TYR A 239 21.24 7.01 4.27
N GLN A 240 22.56 7.01 4.25
CA GLN A 240 23.39 7.97 4.93
C GLN A 240 23.95 9.01 3.97
N LYS A 241 24.08 10.23 4.49
CA LYS A 241 24.84 11.29 3.83
C LYS A 241 26.33 10.94 3.84
N GLU A 242 26.99 11.06 2.69
CA GLU A 242 28.45 10.99 2.61
C GLU A 242 29.09 12.10 3.46
N ASN A 243 30.01 11.74 4.35
CA ASN A 243 30.88 12.68 5.04
C ASN A 243 31.97 13.14 4.07
N LEU A 244 31.74 14.28 3.40
CA LEU A 244 32.71 14.95 2.56
C LEU A 244 33.74 15.68 3.42
#